data_26f6b30477729fdf94b48f00d025faa7
#
_entry.id   26f6b30477729fdf94b48f00d025faa7
#
_cell.length_a   1.000
_cell.length_b   1.000
_cell.length_c   1.000
_cell.angle_alpha   90.00
_cell.angle_beta   90.00
_cell.angle_gamma   90.00
#
_symmetry.space_group_name_H-M   'P 1'
#
loop_
_entity.id
_entity.type
_entity.pdbx_description
1 polymer ?
#
loop_
_entity_poly.entity_id
_entity_poly.type
_entity_poly.pdbx_seq_one_letter_code
_entity_poly.pdbx_strand_id
1 'polypeptide(L)'
;MNKILAICTSPDKGGLELYFANMVNHFHLSEKNIAAVCKEDSQISKLIKSPVIGVTKTSIFNIFYKSYKLSNHINKENIKIIYVSWTKDLFLAALVKLFSKKKVKIIYHRQMKITRYKKDFYHNFIYKSINIVLVITKGLLVDCRKYLPVDSDKIIELPYGISLPDNNKTYDKKIFLNNL
;
A
#
# COMPACT_ATOMS: atom_id res chain seq x y z
N MET A 1 11.91 -10.77 13.57
CA MET A 1 11.09 -10.58 12.36
C MET A 1 10.73 -9.10 12.23
N ASN A 2 10.77 -8.51 11.01
CA ASN A 2 10.47 -7.08 10.84
C ASN A 2 8.96 -6.85 10.91
N LYS A 3 8.51 -5.91 11.77
CA LYS A 3 7.12 -5.45 11.80
C LYS A 3 6.84 -4.53 10.63
N ILE A 4 5.63 -4.63 10.05
CA ILE A 4 5.16 -3.90 8.88
C ILE A 4 3.96 -3.05 9.26
N LEU A 5 3.94 -1.79 8.81
CA LEU A 5 2.77 -0.93 8.83
C LEU A 5 2.27 -0.74 7.39
N ALA A 6 1.13 -1.31 7.06
CA ALA A 6 0.52 -1.18 5.75
C ALA A 6 -0.48 -0.01 5.75
N ILE A 7 -0.40 0.90 4.78
CA ILE A 7 -1.22 2.11 4.72
C ILE A 7 -2.06 2.11 3.43
N CYS A 8 -3.37 2.19 3.58
CA CYS A 8 -4.34 2.47 2.53
C CYS A 8 -5.55 3.19 3.11
N THR A 9 -5.60 4.51 2.98
CA THR A 9 -6.72 5.33 3.48
C THR A 9 -7.76 5.65 2.41
N SER A 10 -7.73 4.94 1.28
CA SER A 10 -8.73 5.07 0.21
C SER A 10 -10.14 4.85 0.77
N PRO A 11 -11.12 5.71 0.44
CA PRO A 11 -12.51 5.51 0.83
C PRO A 11 -13.23 4.46 -0.03
N ASP A 12 -12.63 4.11 -1.18
CA ASP A 12 -13.26 3.30 -2.21
C ASP A 12 -13.18 1.79 -1.91
N LYS A 13 -13.84 0.99 -2.75
CA LYS A 13 -13.77 -0.47 -2.75
C LYS A 13 -13.51 -0.95 -4.17
N GLY A 14 -12.29 -0.75 -4.62
CA GLY A 14 -11.82 -1.19 -5.94
C GLY A 14 -10.83 -2.34 -5.86
N GLY A 15 -10.24 -2.68 -7.00
CA GLY A 15 -9.25 -3.76 -7.09
C GLY A 15 -8.01 -3.52 -6.24
N LEU A 16 -7.54 -2.26 -6.16
CA LEU A 16 -6.40 -1.87 -5.32
C LEU A 16 -6.68 -2.16 -3.84
N GLU A 17 -7.85 -1.75 -3.38
CA GLU A 17 -8.28 -1.86 -2.00
C GLU A 17 -8.50 -3.33 -1.59
N LEU A 18 -9.14 -4.12 -2.45
CA LEU A 18 -9.33 -5.55 -2.23
C LEU A 18 -7.99 -6.29 -2.20
N TYR A 19 -7.08 -5.97 -3.12
CA TYR A 19 -5.73 -6.54 -3.11
C TYR A 19 -4.99 -6.20 -1.82
N PHE A 20 -5.06 -4.93 -1.38
CA PHE A 20 -4.46 -4.48 -0.13
C PHE A 20 -4.98 -5.28 1.08
N ALA A 21 -6.31 -5.42 1.21
CA ALA A 21 -6.92 -6.17 2.31
C ALA A 21 -6.50 -7.65 2.28
N ASN A 22 -6.52 -8.28 1.10
CA ASN A 22 -6.10 -9.68 0.93
C ASN A 22 -4.62 -9.87 1.29
N MET A 23 -3.75 -8.98 0.84
CA MET A 23 -2.33 -9.01 1.17
C MET A 23 -2.09 -8.88 2.68
N VAL A 24 -2.73 -7.91 3.33
CA VAL A 24 -2.63 -7.72 4.79
C VAL A 24 -3.11 -8.95 5.54
N ASN A 25 -4.25 -9.51 5.14
CA ASN A 25 -4.81 -10.72 5.77
C ASN A 25 -3.91 -11.94 5.56
N HIS A 26 -3.35 -12.12 4.37
CA HIS A 26 -2.42 -13.20 4.09
C HIS A 26 -1.17 -13.11 4.97
N PHE A 27 -0.57 -11.94 5.08
CA PHE A 27 0.58 -11.72 5.96
C PHE A 27 0.22 -11.96 7.43
N HIS A 28 -0.95 -11.52 7.88
CA HIS A 28 -1.42 -11.73 9.24
C HIS A 28 -1.61 -13.22 9.55
N LEU A 29 -2.27 -13.96 8.66
CA LEU A 29 -2.49 -15.41 8.80
C LEU A 29 -1.18 -16.21 8.72
N SER A 30 -0.16 -15.70 8.03
CA SER A 30 1.19 -16.27 7.96
C SER A 30 2.06 -15.85 9.16
N GLU A 31 1.47 -15.42 10.27
CA GLU A 31 2.15 -15.00 11.51
C GLU A 31 3.16 -13.86 11.32
N LYS A 32 3.04 -13.11 10.23
CA LYS A 32 3.86 -11.92 10.02
C LYS A 32 3.29 -10.76 10.85
N ASN A 33 4.16 -10.06 11.58
CA ASN A 33 3.77 -8.90 12.36
C ASN A 33 3.40 -7.73 11.44
N ILE A 34 2.12 -7.61 11.08
CA ILE A 34 1.56 -6.56 10.26
C ILE A 34 0.40 -5.87 10.96
N ALA A 35 0.36 -4.53 10.86
CA ALA A 35 -0.78 -3.71 11.23
C ALA A 35 -1.19 -2.84 10.03
N ALA A 36 -2.47 -2.52 9.93
CA ALA A 36 -2.99 -1.70 8.85
C ALA A 36 -3.40 -0.32 9.34
N VAL A 37 -3.20 0.69 8.49
CA VAL A 37 -3.74 2.04 8.64
C VAL A 37 -4.77 2.24 7.55
N CYS A 38 -6.02 2.42 7.92
CA CYS A 38 -7.15 2.61 7.00
C CYS A 38 -7.98 3.81 7.41
N LYS A 39 -8.79 4.32 6.46
CA LYS A 39 -9.82 5.27 6.81
C LYS A 39 -10.83 4.60 7.74
N GLU A 40 -11.20 5.28 8.83
CA GLU A 40 -12.25 4.82 9.75
C GLU A 40 -13.54 4.53 8.99
N ASP A 41 -14.24 3.46 9.39
CA ASP A 41 -15.50 2.99 8.82
C ASP A 41 -15.48 2.72 7.29
N SER A 42 -14.28 2.61 6.70
CA SER A 42 -14.17 2.25 5.29
C SER A 42 -14.52 0.77 5.07
N GLN A 43 -14.93 0.44 3.85
CA GLN A 43 -15.18 -0.95 3.47
C GLN A 43 -13.94 -1.82 3.64
N ILE A 44 -12.74 -1.24 3.43
CA ILE A 44 -11.46 -1.94 3.58
C ILE A 44 -11.21 -2.28 5.04
N SER A 45 -11.43 -1.32 5.96
CA SER A 45 -11.17 -1.56 7.39
C SER A 45 -12.00 -2.73 7.95
N LYS A 46 -13.20 -2.96 7.39
CA LYS A 46 -14.08 -4.08 7.76
C LYS A 46 -13.62 -5.44 7.22
N LEU A 47 -12.81 -5.45 6.16
CA LEU A 47 -12.29 -6.67 5.53
C LEU A 47 -10.97 -7.15 6.15
N ILE A 48 -10.27 -6.27 6.88
CA ILE A 48 -8.96 -6.56 7.44
C ILE A 48 -9.09 -7.28 8.78
N LYS A 49 -8.37 -8.39 8.93
CA LYS A 49 -8.34 -9.23 10.14
C LYS A 49 -7.18 -8.89 11.08
N SER A 50 -6.15 -8.20 10.59
CA SER A 50 -5.03 -7.72 11.42
C SER A 50 -5.44 -6.49 12.25
N PRO A 51 -4.63 -6.06 13.25
CA PRO A 51 -4.86 -4.82 13.96
C PRO A 51 -4.97 -3.62 12.99
N VAL A 52 -6.05 -2.84 13.11
CA VAL A 52 -6.33 -1.66 12.28
C VAL A 52 -6.21 -0.39 13.10
N ILE A 53 -5.44 0.56 12.60
CA ILE A 53 -5.38 1.93 13.11
C ILE A 53 -6.28 2.79 12.22
N GLY A 54 -7.40 3.22 12.77
CA GLY A 54 -8.34 4.09 12.07
C GLY A 54 -7.78 5.50 11.91
N VAL A 55 -7.97 6.07 10.71
CA VAL A 55 -7.63 7.46 10.42
C VAL A 55 -8.84 8.18 9.85
N THR A 56 -9.31 9.23 10.53
CA THR A 56 -10.40 10.09 10.06
C THR A 56 -9.97 10.90 8.82
N LYS A 57 -10.94 11.44 8.08
CA LYS A 57 -10.69 12.37 6.96
C LYS A 57 -9.75 13.49 7.41
N THR A 58 -8.69 13.77 6.62
CA THR A 58 -7.59 14.61 7.06
C THR A 58 -7.67 15.98 6.40
N SER A 59 -7.80 17.04 7.21
CA SER A 59 -7.39 18.40 6.83
C SER A 59 -5.86 18.44 6.70
N ILE A 60 -5.34 19.37 5.87
CA ILE A 60 -3.89 19.53 5.67
C ILE A 60 -3.16 19.76 6.99
N PHE A 61 -3.73 20.52 7.90
CA PHE A 61 -3.15 20.76 9.23
C PHE A 61 -3.11 19.50 10.10
N ASN A 62 -4.10 18.64 9.98
CA ASN A 62 -4.16 17.40 10.74
C ASN A 62 -3.20 16.31 10.23
N ILE A 63 -2.66 16.45 9.00
CA ILE A 63 -1.75 15.41 8.46
C ILE A 63 -0.43 15.37 9.24
N PHE A 64 0.11 16.52 9.64
CA PHE A 64 1.33 16.60 10.44
C PHE A 64 1.16 15.95 11.82
N TYR A 65 0.06 16.26 12.51
CA TYR A 65 -0.27 15.67 13.81
C TYR A 65 -0.44 14.14 13.71
N LYS A 66 -1.17 13.68 12.70
CA LYS A 66 -1.36 12.24 12.45
C LYS A 66 -0.04 11.54 12.11
N SER A 67 0.79 12.16 11.28
CA SER A 67 2.11 11.63 10.94
C SER A 67 3.00 11.52 12.18
N TYR A 68 2.99 12.51 13.05
CA TYR A 68 3.70 12.47 14.32
C TYR A 68 3.18 11.34 15.24
N LYS A 69 1.85 11.21 15.39
CA LYS A 69 1.24 10.13 16.17
C LYS A 69 1.60 8.75 15.63
N LEU A 70 1.56 8.56 14.30
CA LEU A 70 1.96 7.32 13.65
C LEU A 70 3.46 7.06 13.79
N SER A 71 4.31 8.11 13.73
CA SER A 71 5.76 7.94 13.92
C SER A 71 6.09 7.46 15.35
N ASN A 72 5.36 7.96 16.36
CA ASN A 72 5.51 7.49 17.74
C ASN A 72 5.07 6.01 17.86
N HIS A 73 4.00 5.60 17.19
CA HIS A 73 3.59 4.20 17.13
C HIS A 73 4.67 3.33 16.47
N ILE A 74 5.24 3.77 15.36
CA ILE A 74 6.36 3.10 14.67
C ILE A 74 7.56 2.93 15.61
N ASN A 75 7.91 3.98 16.36
CA ASN A 75 9.03 3.96 17.30
C ASN A 75 8.78 2.98 18.45
N LYS A 76 7.57 2.99 19.02
CA LYS A 76 7.14 2.10 20.12
C LYS A 76 7.14 0.64 19.69
N GLU A 77 6.51 0.35 18.56
CA GLU A 77 6.33 -1.02 18.07
C GLU A 77 7.54 -1.57 17.30
N ASN A 78 8.59 -0.79 17.14
CA ASN A 78 9.79 -1.14 16.37
C ASN A 78 9.49 -1.55 14.91
N ILE A 79 8.57 -0.83 14.27
CA ILE A 79 8.20 -1.06 12.88
C ILE A 79 9.35 -0.59 11.98
N LYS A 80 9.72 -1.39 11.00
CA LYS A 80 10.85 -1.10 10.09
C LYS A 80 10.43 -0.88 8.65
N ILE A 81 9.20 -1.25 8.30
CA ILE A 81 8.69 -1.18 6.94
C ILE A 81 7.32 -0.49 6.96
N ILE A 82 7.17 0.53 6.12
CA ILE A 82 5.89 1.12 5.75
C ILE A 82 5.57 0.66 4.34
N TYR A 83 4.46 -0.04 4.17
CA TYR A 83 3.94 -0.46 2.87
C TYR A 83 2.78 0.44 2.49
N VAL A 84 2.80 1.01 1.27
CA VAL A 84 1.78 1.95 0.78
C VAL A 84 1.22 1.46 -0.54
N SER A 85 -0.10 1.34 -0.66
CA SER A 85 -0.78 1.00 -1.91
C SER A 85 -1.38 2.21 -2.61
N TRP A 86 -1.92 3.17 -1.88
CA TRP A 86 -2.62 4.32 -2.44
C TRP A 86 -1.69 5.53 -2.57
N THR A 87 -1.62 6.11 -3.77
CA THR A 87 -0.70 7.23 -4.07
C THR A 87 -0.87 8.43 -3.15
N LYS A 88 -2.12 8.72 -2.73
CA LYS A 88 -2.40 9.88 -1.86
C LYS A 88 -1.83 9.71 -0.45
N ASP A 89 -1.56 8.47 -0.03
CA ASP A 89 -0.97 8.17 1.28
C ASP A 89 0.56 8.34 1.31
N LEU A 90 1.20 8.54 0.16
CA LEU A 90 2.65 8.68 0.11
C LEU A 90 3.17 9.89 0.88
N PHE A 91 2.43 10.99 0.88
CA PHE A 91 2.81 12.17 1.65
C PHE A 91 2.74 11.90 3.16
N LEU A 92 1.69 11.24 3.62
CA LEU A 92 1.58 10.76 5.01
C LEU A 92 2.76 9.86 5.36
N ALA A 93 3.08 8.87 4.53
CA ALA A 93 4.18 7.94 4.77
C ALA A 93 5.55 8.64 4.81
N ALA A 94 5.78 9.62 3.91
CA ALA A 94 7.01 10.41 3.89
C ALA A 94 7.19 11.22 5.18
N LEU A 95 6.12 11.88 5.68
CA LEU A 95 6.14 12.61 6.94
C LEU A 95 6.35 11.67 8.13
N VAL A 96 5.69 10.52 8.15
CA VAL A 96 5.86 9.50 9.20
C VAL A 96 7.31 9.04 9.26
N LYS A 97 7.94 8.78 8.11
CA LYS A 97 9.36 8.44 8.03
C LYS A 97 10.26 9.58 8.52
N LEU A 98 9.94 10.82 8.16
CA LEU A 98 10.69 12.01 8.57
C LEU A 98 10.67 12.20 10.10
N PHE A 99 9.52 11.99 10.74
CA PHE A 99 9.34 12.14 12.18
C PHE A 99 9.79 10.91 12.97
N SER A 100 10.04 9.79 12.31
CA SER A 100 10.50 8.58 12.97
C SER A 100 11.94 8.71 13.44
N LYS A 101 12.19 8.33 14.69
CA LYS A 101 13.55 8.23 15.27
C LYS A 101 14.31 6.99 14.76
N LYS A 102 13.63 6.06 14.10
CA LYS A 102 14.19 4.80 13.60
C LYS A 102 14.32 4.82 12.08
N LYS A 103 15.27 4.03 11.56
CA LYS A 103 15.43 3.84 10.12
C LYS A 103 14.25 3.00 9.58
N VAL A 104 13.28 3.67 8.95
CA VAL A 104 12.10 3.05 8.34
C VAL A 104 12.26 3.04 6.83
N LYS A 105 11.91 1.91 6.19
CA LYS A 105 11.89 1.77 4.74
C LYS A 105 10.46 1.90 4.23
N ILE A 106 10.26 2.69 3.17
CA ILE A 106 8.97 2.80 2.48
C ILE A 106 9.00 1.93 1.24
N ILE A 107 8.03 1.02 1.13
CA ILE A 107 7.73 0.23 -0.05
C ILE A 107 6.41 0.76 -0.62
N TYR A 108 6.44 1.28 -1.84
CA TYR A 108 5.26 1.75 -2.55
C TYR A 108 4.86 0.76 -3.61
N HIS A 109 3.65 0.20 -3.51
CA HIS A 109 3.09 -0.71 -4.50
C HIS A 109 2.18 0.04 -5.47
N ARG A 110 2.70 0.32 -6.65
CA ARG A 110 1.99 1.03 -7.71
C ARG A 110 1.21 0.09 -8.58
N GLN A 111 -0.11 0.30 -8.65
CA GLN A 111 -1.04 -0.53 -9.42
C GLN A 111 -1.74 0.24 -10.55
N MET A 112 -1.65 1.57 -10.53
CA MET A 112 -2.34 2.45 -11.48
C MET A 112 -1.37 3.09 -12.46
N LYS A 113 -1.80 3.25 -13.70
CA LYS A 113 -1.03 3.92 -14.76
C LYS A 113 -0.59 5.33 -14.36
N ILE A 114 0.55 5.76 -14.89
CA ILE A 114 1.07 7.12 -14.75
C ILE A 114 1.04 7.76 -16.14
N THR A 115 0.47 8.96 -16.23
CA THR A 115 0.31 9.67 -17.50
C THR A 115 1.12 10.97 -17.58
N ARG A 116 1.74 11.39 -16.46
CA ARG A 116 2.48 12.66 -16.41
C ARG A 116 3.70 12.60 -15.52
N TYR A 117 4.68 13.42 -15.80
CA TYR A 117 5.89 13.57 -14.99
C TYR A 117 5.58 14.04 -13.56
N LYS A 118 6.30 13.49 -12.60
CA LYS A 118 6.22 13.80 -11.16
C LYS A 118 7.56 14.37 -10.67
N LYS A 119 8.05 15.43 -11.36
CA LYS A 119 9.39 15.99 -11.13
C LYS A 119 9.40 17.35 -10.41
N ASP A 120 8.24 17.84 -9.98
CA ASP A 120 8.15 19.05 -9.16
C ASP A 120 8.67 18.83 -7.73
N PHE A 121 8.88 19.93 -7.00
CA PHE A 121 9.46 19.90 -5.65
C PHE A 121 8.69 18.98 -4.68
N TYR A 122 7.35 19.04 -4.70
CA TYR A 122 6.50 18.22 -3.85
C TYR A 122 6.65 16.73 -4.14
N HIS A 123 6.60 16.35 -5.41
CA HIS A 123 6.79 14.96 -5.80
C HIS A 123 8.22 14.48 -5.54
N ASN A 124 9.23 15.31 -5.77
CA ASN A 124 10.61 14.97 -5.44
C ASN A 124 10.79 14.66 -3.96
N PHE A 125 10.23 15.48 -3.06
CA PHE A 125 10.27 15.22 -1.62
C PHE A 125 9.66 13.85 -1.27
N ILE A 126 8.46 13.56 -1.80
CA ILE A 126 7.74 12.30 -1.52
C ILE A 126 8.52 11.11 -2.08
N TYR A 127 8.86 11.14 -3.37
CA TYR A 127 9.44 9.98 -4.04
C TYR A 127 10.88 9.69 -3.61
N LYS A 128 11.67 10.69 -3.22
CA LYS A 128 12.99 10.50 -2.61
C LYS A 128 12.94 9.75 -1.27
N SER A 129 11.80 9.82 -0.56
CA SER A 129 11.62 9.08 0.69
C SER A 129 11.39 7.58 0.47
N ILE A 130 11.01 7.15 -0.75
CA ILE A 130 10.67 5.77 -1.08
C ILE A 130 11.96 4.96 -1.29
N ASN A 131 11.99 3.77 -0.74
CA ASN A 131 13.11 2.85 -0.87
C ASN A 131 12.93 1.87 -2.03
N ILE A 132 11.68 1.39 -2.25
CA ILE A 132 11.33 0.46 -3.32
C ILE A 132 9.96 0.84 -3.88
N VAL A 133 9.83 0.85 -5.20
CA VAL A 133 8.56 0.91 -5.91
C VAL A 133 8.28 -0.45 -6.53
N LEU A 134 7.21 -1.10 -6.11
CA LEU A 134 6.71 -2.33 -6.73
C LEU A 134 5.67 -1.97 -7.78
N VAL A 135 5.73 -2.61 -8.94
CA VAL A 135 4.79 -2.43 -10.04
C VAL A 135 4.30 -3.78 -10.55
N ILE A 136 3.04 -3.84 -11.00
CA ILE A 136 2.37 -5.09 -11.31
C ILE A 136 2.58 -5.60 -12.75
N THR A 137 3.09 -4.75 -13.65
CA THR A 137 3.29 -5.10 -15.06
C THR A 137 4.54 -4.43 -15.63
N LYS A 138 5.10 -5.04 -16.70
CA LYS A 138 6.23 -4.48 -17.46
C LYS A 138 5.91 -3.09 -18.04
N GLY A 139 4.69 -2.87 -18.54
CA GLY A 139 4.28 -1.56 -19.04
C GLY A 139 4.33 -0.48 -17.95
N LEU A 140 3.85 -0.81 -16.74
CA LEU A 140 3.91 0.09 -15.59
C LEU A 140 5.35 0.31 -15.10
N LEU A 141 6.23 -0.69 -15.23
CA LEU A 141 7.66 -0.55 -14.95
C LEU A 141 8.31 0.53 -15.83
N VAL A 142 8.04 0.48 -17.14
CA VAL A 142 8.54 1.47 -18.11
C VAL A 142 7.98 2.87 -17.77
N ASP A 143 6.68 2.97 -17.53
CA ASP A 143 6.04 4.23 -17.17
C ASP A 143 6.62 4.82 -15.87
N CYS A 144 6.81 4.00 -14.84
CA CYS A 144 7.38 4.46 -13.58
C CYS A 144 8.83 4.96 -13.74
N ARG A 145 9.66 4.27 -14.48
CA ARG A 145 11.04 4.69 -14.78
C ARG A 145 11.09 6.01 -15.56
N LYS A 146 10.13 6.25 -16.43
CA LYS A 146 10.02 7.48 -17.23
C LYS A 146 9.52 8.67 -16.42
N TYR A 147 8.49 8.47 -15.62
CA TYR A 147 7.69 9.57 -15.05
C TYR A 147 7.99 9.87 -13.58
N LEU A 148 8.52 8.90 -12.80
CA LEU A 148 8.81 9.11 -11.38
C LEU A 148 10.25 9.57 -11.15
N PRO A 149 10.49 10.46 -10.16
CA PRO A 149 11.83 10.85 -9.74
C PRO A 149 12.40 9.82 -8.75
N VAL A 150 12.51 8.57 -9.21
CA VAL A 150 13.04 7.43 -8.44
C VAL A 150 14.08 6.73 -9.30
N ASP A 151 15.18 6.31 -8.70
CA ASP A 151 16.23 5.57 -9.39
C ASP A 151 15.66 4.27 -9.98
N SER A 152 16.05 3.93 -11.21
CA SER A 152 15.47 2.81 -11.96
C SER A 152 15.69 1.44 -11.30
N ASP A 153 16.77 1.28 -10.53
CA ASP A 153 17.10 0.08 -9.74
C ASP A 153 16.16 -0.16 -8.55
N LYS A 154 15.52 0.90 -8.06
CA LYS A 154 14.52 0.85 -7.00
C LYS A 154 13.11 0.48 -7.48
N ILE A 155 12.89 0.40 -8.81
CA ILE A 155 11.59 0.07 -9.39
C ILE A 155 11.61 -1.37 -9.86
N ILE A 156 10.83 -2.23 -9.21
CA ILE A 156 10.83 -3.68 -9.37
C ILE A 156 9.45 -4.14 -9.83
N GLU A 157 9.40 -5.01 -10.84
CA GLU A 157 8.18 -5.68 -11.23
C GLU A 157 7.84 -6.80 -10.24
N LEU A 158 6.62 -6.77 -9.72
CA LEU A 158 6.05 -7.80 -8.88
C LEU A 158 4.60 -8.04 -9.33
N PRO A 159 4.36 -9.02 -10.22
CA PRO A 159 3.02 -9.37 -10.66
C PRO A 159 2.13 -9.81 -9.48
N TYR A 160 0.82 -9.70 -9.65
CA TYR A 160 -0.12 -10.23 -8.66
C TYR A 160 0.04 -11.74 -8.53
N GLY A 161 0.15 -12.21 -7.29
CA GLY A 161 -0.08 -13.61 -6.96
C GLY A 161 -1.58 -13.92 -7.07
N ILE A 162 -1.92 -14.94 -7.84
CA ILE A 162 -3.29 -15.46 -7.93
C ILE A 162 -3.32 -16.78 -7.18
N SER A 163 -4.24 -16.91 -6.21
CA SER A 163 -4.55 -18.23 -5.66
C SER A 163 -5.17 -19.07 -6.76
N LEU A 164 -4.54 -20.19 -7.09
CA LEU A 164 -5.16 -21.14 -8.00
C LEU A 164 -6.48 -21.60 -7.39
N PRO A 165 -7.57 -21.66 -8.16
CA PRO A 165 -8.81 -22.25 -7.67
C PRO A 165 -8.54 -23.71 -7.30
N ASP A 166 -9.10 -24.15 -6.15
CA ASP A 166 -9.09 -25.56 -5.81
C ASP A 166 -9.65 -26.37 -6.98
N ASN A 167 -8.82 -27.24 -7.56
CA ASN A 167 -9.21 -28.09 -8.70
C ASN A 167 -10.40 -29.03 -8.40
N ASN A 168 -10.86 -29.08 -7.16
CA ASN A 168 -12.02 -29.85 -6.72
C ASN A 168 -13.38 -29.15 -6.93
N LYS A 169 -13.41 -27.89 -7.35
CA LYS A 169 -14.65 -27.26 -7.83
C LYS A 169 -14.75 -27.51 -9.32
N THR A 170 -15.40 -28.62 -9.71
CA THR A 170 -15.91 -28.82 -11.06
C THR A 170 -16.79 -27.62 -11.41
N TYR A 171 -16.26 -26.72 -12.22
CA TYR A 171 -17.06 -25.67 -12.85
C TYR A 171 -18.05 -26.35 -13.78
N ASP A 172 -19.30 -26.40 -13.37
CA ASP A 172 -20.36 -26.91 -14.23
C ASP A 172 -20.55 -25.91 -15.39
N LYS A 173 -19.93 -26.27 -16.53
CA LYS A 173 -19.92 -25.48 -17.76
C LYS A 173 -21.33 -25.15 -18.24
N LYS A 174 -22.33 -25.95 -17.84
CA LYS A 174 -23.75 -25.75 -18.18
C LYS A 174 -24.36 -24.55 -17.45
N ILE A 175 -23.96 -24.29 -16.21
CA ILE A 175 -24.50 -23.14 -15.45
C ILE A 175 -24.00 -21.82 -16.04
N PHE A 176 -22.77 -21.76 -16.56
CA PHE A 176 -22.22 -20.56 -17.16
C PHE A 176 -22.87 -20.21 -18.50
N LEU A 177 -23.20 -21.22 -19.33
CA LEU A 177 -23.77 -21.02 -20.64
C LEU A 177 -25.29 -20.69 -20.61
N ASN A 178 -25.98 -21.01 -19.53
CA ASN A 178 -27.42 -20.70 -19.38
C ASN A 178 -27.67 -19.28 -18.84
N ASN A 179 -26.62 -18.52 -18.47
CA ASN A 179 -26.71 -17.14 -17.98
C ASN A 179 -26.15 -16.10 -18.97
N LEU A 180 -25.85 -16.50 -20.21
CA LEU A 180 -25.52 -15.65 -21.35
C LEU A 180 -26.74 -15.54 -22.30
#